data_7f6103949d9f9ac76062bcbe95df510b
#
_entry.id   7f6103949d9f9ac76062bcbe95df510b
#
_cell.length_a   1.000
_cell.length_b   1.000
_cell.length_c   1.000
_cell.angle_alpha   90.00
_cell.angle_beta   90.00
_cell.angle_gamma   90.00
#
_symmetry.space_group_name_H-M   'P 1'
#
loop_
_entity.id
_entity.type
_entity.pdbx_description
1 polymer ?
#
loop_
_entity_poly.entity_id
_entity_poly.type
_entity_poly.pdbx_seq_one_letter_code
_entity_poly.pdbx_strand_id
1 'polypeptide(L)'
;MYSVRFPDMPNVMTFGFSRSHALEMAKEALEGVLEVDLDHALEIPESKYKGGESVEVSPKIAFAIELRKARAARSQREVAEASGMTYQQYQRLENPKKTNPTLETLYRLQKVFNRKFLAI
;
A
#
# COMPACT_ATOMS: atom_id res chain seq x y z
N MET A 1 -2.30 -0.29 -29.90
CA MET A 1 -2.78 0.13 -28.58
C MET A 1 -2.78 -1.07 -27.64
N TYR A 2 -2.29 -0.88 -26.44
CA TYR A 2 -2.21 -1.93 -25.41
C TYR A 2 -3.23 -1.65 -24.32
N SER A 3 -4.14 -2.59 -24.10
CA SER A 3 -5.11 -2.51 -23.01
C SER A 3 -4.53 -3.13 -21.74
N VAL A 4 -4.81 -2.52 -20.60
CA VAL A 4 -4.37 -3.00 -19.29
C VAL A 4 -5.57 -3.34 -18.44
N ARG A 5 -5.55 -4.53 -17.84
CA ARG A 5 -6.57 -4.99 -16.89
C ARG A 5 -5.91 -5.59 -15.66
N PHE A 6 -6.54 -5.41 -14.53
CA PHE A 6 -6.12 -6.02 -13.27
C PHE A 6 -7.16 -7.06 -12.87
N PRO A 7 -6.87 -8.37 -13.00
CA PRO A 7 -7.87 -9.41 -12.72
C PRO A 7 -8.46 -9.35 -11.31
N ASP A 8 -7.65 -8.97 -10.32
CA ASP A 8 -8.10 -8.86 -8.92
C ASP A 8 -8.80 -7.53 -8.63
N MET A 9 -8.77 -6.60 -9.59
CA MET A 9 -9.40 -5.28 -9.49
C MET A 9 -10.11 -4.95 -10.80
N PRO A 10 -11.24 -5.59 -11.10
CA PRO A 10 -11.87 -5.52 -12.44
C PRO A 10 -12.36 -4.13 -12.84
N ASN A 11 -12.51 -3.22 -11.88
CA ASN A 11 -12.92 -1.85 -12.15
C ASN A 11 -11.76 -0.94 -12.57
N VAL A 12 -10.53 -1.45 -12.51
CA VAL A 12 -9.33 -0.68 -12.88
C VAL A 12 -8.90 -1.09 -14.28
N MET A 13 -9.00 -0.17 -15.22
CA MET A 13 -8.62 -0.36 -16.61
C MET A 13 -7.90 0.86 -17.13
N THR A 14 -6.94 0.64 -18.01
CA THR A 14 -6.25 1.72 -18.71
C THR A 14 -5.69 1.20 -20.03
N PHE A 15 -5.00 2.06 -20.77
CA PHE A 15 -4.36 1.67 -22.04
C PHE A 15 -3.13 2.53 -22.29
N GLY A 16 -2.28 2.08 -23.19
CA GLY A 16 -1.12 2.82 -23.65
C GLY A 16 -0.87 2.58 -25.12
N PHE A 17 -0.11 3.48 -25.76
CA PHE A 17 0.20 3.39 -27.19
C PHE A 17 1.37 2.47 -27.48
N SER A 18 2.19 2.18 -26.48
CA SER A 18 3.27 1.21 -26.53
C SER A 18 3.22 0.36 -25.26
N ARG A 19 4.01 -0.73 -25.24
CA ARG A 19 4.07 -1.58 -24.04
C ARG A 19 4.59 -0.79 -22.83
N SER A 20 5.67 -0.02 -22.99
CA SER A 20 6.22 0.79 -21.89
C SER A 20 5.24 1.87 -21.43
N HIS A 21 4.56 2.52 -22.35
CA HIS A 21 3.52 3.49 -22.01
C HIS A 21 2.35 2.84 -21.27
N ALA A 22 1.92 1.65 -21.70
CA ALA A 22 0.87 0.90 -21.03
C ALA A 22 1.26 0.54 -19.60
N LEU A 23 2.52 0.16 -19.35
CA LEU A 23 3.01 -0.14 -18.00
C LEU A 23 3.04 1.10 -17.11
N GLU A 24 3.43 2.25 -17.64
CA GLU A 24 3.36 3.52 -16.91
C GLU A 24 1.92 3.88 -16.54
N MET A 25 1.00 3.74 -17.49
CA MET A 25 -0.42 4.00 -17.25
C MET A 25 -1.01 3.01 -16.26
N ALA A 26 -0.57 1.75 -16.29
CA ALA A 26 -0.98 0.73 -15.33
C ALA A 26 -0.57 1.12 -13.91
N LYS A 27 0.66 1.56 -13.73
CA LYS A 27 1.16 1.99 -12.43
C LYS A 27 0.37 3.19 -11.92
N GLU A 28 0.16 4.19 -12.76
CA GLU A 28 -0.59 5.39 -12.41
C GLU A 28 -2.04 5.06 -11.99
N ALA A 29 -2.72 4.22 -12.76
CA ALA A 29 -4.10 3.82 -12.47
C ALA A 29 -4.19 3.03 -11.16
N LEU A 30 -3.26 2.09 -10.95
CA LEU A 30 -3.22 1.27 -9.75
C LEU A 30 -2.94 2.12 -8.51
N GLU A 31 -1.93 2.98 -8.56
CA GLU A 31 -1.58 3.86 -7.43
C GLU A 31 -2.72 4.81 -7.08
N GLY A 32 -3.41 5.35 -8.08
CA GLY A 32 -4.55 6.23 -7.86
C GLY A 32 -5.67 5.53 -7.11
N VAL A 33 -6.03 4.31 -7.51
CA VAL A 33 -7.07 3.53 -6.84
C VAL A 33 -6.65 3.14 -5.43
N LEU A 34 -5.42 2.69 -5.24
CA LEU A 34 -4.93 2.30 -3.92
C LEU A 34 -4.88 3.47 -2.94
N GLU A 35 -4.50 4.66 -3.40
CA GLU A 35 -4.53 5.86 -2.56
C GLU A 35 -5.95 6.21 -2.12
N VAL A 36 -6.92 6.09 -3.02
CA VAL A 36 -8.33 6.32 -2.69
C VAL A 36 -8.82 5.27 -1.69
N ASP A 37 -8.51 4.00 -1.90
CA ASP A 37 -8.91 2.92 -1.01
C ASP A 37 -8.34 3.11 0.40
N LEU A 38 -7.09 3.51 0.51
CA LEU A 38 -6.44 3.79 1.79
C LEU A 38 -7.07 5.00 2.48
N ASP A 39 -7.35 6.06 1.73
CA ASP A 39 -7.93 7.29 2.26
C ASP A 39 -9.36 7.07 2.80
N HIS A 40 -10.14 6.23 2.11
CA HIS A 40 -11.51 5.92 2.50
C HIS A 40 -11.64 4.66 3.37
N ALA A 41 -10.55 4.09 3.83
CA ALA A 41 -10.50 2.88 4.63
C ALA A 41 -11.22 1.69 3.98
N LEU A 42 -11.19 1.62 2.66
CA LEU A 42 -11.79 0.53 1.90
C LEU A 42 -10.88 -0.69 1.89
N GLU A 43 -11.48 -1.86 1.72
CA GLU A 43 -10.73 -3.09 1.63
C GLU A 43 -9.91 -3.13 0.34
N ILE A 44 -8.63 -3.51 0.45
CA ILE A 44 -7.74 -3.64 -0.69
C ILE A 44 -7.68 -5.12 -1.05
N PRO A 45 -8.06 -5.48 -2.31
CA PRO A 45 -8.03 -6.88 -2.73
C PRO A 45 -6.63 -7.47 -2.67
N GLU A 46 -6.55 -8.74 -2.29
CA GLU A 46 -5.30 -9.48 -2.37
C GLU A 46 -4.99 -9.85 -3.81
N SER A 47 -3.70 -9.87 -4.14
CA SER A 47 -3.24 -10.30 -5.45
C SER A 47 -3.26 -11.83 -5.53
N LYS A 48 -4.25 -12.39 -6.21
CA LYS A 48 -4.43 -13.84 -6.39
C LYS A 48 -4.04 -14.31 -7.77
N TYR A 49 -4.07 -13.43 -8.75
CA TYR A 49 -3.72 -13.75 -10.13
C TYR A 49 -2.21 -13.90 -10.26
N LYS A 50 -1.78 -15.01 -10.85
CA LYS A 50 -0.36 -15.36 -10.97
C LYS A 50 0.18 -15.28 -12.39
N GLY A 51 -0.60 -14.78 -13.33
CA GLY A 51 -0.13 -14.57 -14.70
C GLY A 51 0.15 -13.10 -14.97
N GLY A 52 0.54 -12.79 -16.20
CA GLY A 52 0.76 -11.42 -16.64
C GLY A 52 1.98 -10.76 -16.06
N GLU A 53 2.03 -9.44 -16.16
CA GLU A 53 3.14 -8.64 -15.67
C GLU A 53 2.83 -8.04 -14.31
N SER A 54 3.84 -8.00 -13.43
CA SER A 54 3.73 -7.35 -12.14
C SER A 54 3.94 -5.85 -12.31
N VAL A 55 3.09 -5.06 -11.63
CA VAL A 55 3.22 -3.62 -11.55
C VAL A 55 3.59 -3.27 -10.11
N GLU A 56 4.78 -2.70 -9.93
CA GLU A 56 5.23 -2.27 -8.62
C GLU A 56 4.68 -0.89 -8.29
N VAL A 57 4.10 -0.75 -7.11
CA VAL A 57 3.67 0.55 -6.58
C VAL A 57 4.81 1.22 -5.84
N SER A 58 4.69 2.53 -5.62
CA SER A 58 5.72 3.28 -4.88
C SER A 58 5.88 2.75 -3.46
N PRO A 59 7.09 2.87 -2.87
CA PRO A 59 7.36 2.38 -1.51
C PRO A 59 6.42 2.93 -0.45
N LYS A 60 6.00 4.17 -0.58
CA LYS A 60 5.08 4.79 0.39
C LYS A 60 3.71 4.12 0.39
N ILE A 61 3.17 3.83 -0.80
CA ILE A 61 1.89 3.13 -0.93
C ILE A 61 2.03 1.70 -0.42
N ALA A 62 3.08 1.00 -0.83
CA ALA A 62 3.34 -0.38 -0.40
C ALA A 62 3.45 -0.47 1.12
N PHE A 63 4.19 0.44 1.75
CA PHE A 63 4.36 0.47 3.19
C PHE A 63 3.02 0.72 3.91
N ALA A 64 2.25 1.71 3.46
CA ALA A 64 0.95 2.03 4.06
C ALA A 64 -0.01 0.84 4.00
N ILE A 65 -0.04 0.12 2.87
CA ILE A 65 -0.85 -1.08 2.71
C ILE A 65 -0.40 -2.18 3.67
N GLU A 66 0.90 -2.46 3.72
CA GLU A 66 1.43 -3.52 4.59
C GLU A 66 1.18 -3.20 6.06
N LEU A 67 1.33 -1.95 6.46
CA LEU A 67 1.07 -1.51 7.83
C LEU A 67 -0.40 -1.70 8.20
N ARG A 68 -1.30 -1.32 7.33
CA ARG A 68 -2.74 -1.49 7.54
C ARG A 68 -3.12 -2.97 7.65
N LYS A 69 -2.55 -3.82 6.80
CA LYS A 69 -2.78 -5.27 6.86
C LYS A 69 -2.26 -5.87 8.16
N ALA A 70 -1.08 -5.45 8.61
CA ALA A 70 -0.50 -5.91 9.85
C ALA A 70 -1.36 -5.52 11.06
N ARG A 71 -1.94 -4.31 11.03
CA ARG A 71 -2.82 -3.84 12.09
C ARG A 71 -4.12 -4.66 12.16
N ALA A 72 -4.63 -5.09 11.02
CA ALA A 72 -5.86 -5.89 10.92
C ALA A 72 -7.03 -5.28 11.70
N ALA A 73 -7.59 -6.02 12.65
CA ALA A 73 -8.76 -5.59 13.43
C ALA A 73 -8.42 -4.67 14.61
N ARG A 74 -7.12 -4.44 14.89
CA ARG A 74 -6.71 -3.54 15.97
C ARG A 74 -6.97 -2.09 15.56
N SER A 75 -7.30 -1.24 16.53
CA SER A 75 -7.47 0.18 16.21
C SER A 75 -6.12 0.87 15.98
N GLN A 76 -6.12 1.97 15.25
CA GLN A 76 -4.93 2.79 15.08
C GLN A 76 -4.40 3.30 16.42
N ARG A 77 -5.30 3.63 17.36
CA ARG A 77 -4.93 4.07 18.71
C ARG A 77 -4.21 2.99 19.50
N GLU A 78 -4.70 1.76 19.43
CA GLU A 78 -4.05 0.63 20.12
C GLU A 78 -2.63 0.42 19.62
N VAL A 79 -2.42 0.44 18.31
CA VAL A 79 -1.11 0.25 17.71
C VAL A 79 -0.18 1.44 18.02
N ALA A 80 -0.69 2.67 17.97
CA ALA A 80 0.07 3.85 18.34
C ALA A 80 0.59 3.74 19.78
N GLU A 81 -0.30 3.39 20.69
CA GLU A 81 0.03 3.22 22.12
C GLU A 81 1.08 2.12 22.31
N ALA A 82 0.88 0.96 21.69
CA ALA A 82 1.82 -0.16 21.78
C ALA A 82 3.20 0.18 21.18
N SER A 83 3.24 1.09 20.23
CA SER A 83 4.47 1.51 19.54
C SER A 83 5.15 2.73 20.17
N GLY A 84 4.54 3.29 21.21
CA GLY A 84 5.09 4.48 21.88
C GLY A 84 4.96 5.75 21.05
N MET A 85 3.93 5.85 20.22
CA MET A 85 3.66 7.03 19.38
C MET A 85 2.33 7.68 19.74
N THR A 86 2.18 8.94 19.31
CA THR A 86 0.86 9.57 19.36
C THR A 86 -0.03 8.99 18.26
N TYR A 87 -1.34 9.12 18.42
CA TYR A 87 -2.32 8.69 17.43
C TYR A 87 -2.04 9.38 16.07
N GLN A 88 -1.76 10.69 16.09
CA GLN A 88 -1.49 11.46 14.89
C GLN A 88 -0.22 10.98 14.17
N GLN A 89 0.83 10.66 14.91
CA GLN A 89 2.06 10.12 14.34
C GLN A 89 1.80 8.79 13.64
N TYR A 90 1.04 7.90 14.28
CA TYR A 90 0.71 6.62 13.68
C TYR A 90 -0.20 6.77 12.46
N GLN A 91 -1.21 7.63 12.56
CA GLN A 91 -2.15 7.86 11.46
C GLN A 91 -1.44 8.32 10.19
N ARG A 92 -0.40 9.13 10.32
CA ARG A 92 0.42 9.56 9.18
C ARG A 92 1.12 8.38 8.50
N LEU A 93 1.50 7.37 9.25
CA LEU A 93 2.20 6.21 8.68
C LEU A 93 1.32 5.39 7.75
N GLU A 94 0.02 5.33 8.00
CA GLU A 94 -0.94 4.65 7.13
C GLU A 94 -1.43 5.52 5.96
N ASN A 95 -0.99 6.77 5.89
CA ASN A 95 -1.34 7.67 4.79
C ASN A 95 -0.20 7.68 3.76
N PRO A 96 -0.42 7.17 2.54
CA PRO A 96 0.64 7.05 1.54
C PRO A 96 1.23 8.38 1.09
N LYS A 97 0.52 9.49 1.31
CA LYS A 97 1.01 10.83 0.96
C LYS A 97 1.93 11.43 2.02
N LYS A 98 1.81 10.96 3.27
CA LYS A 98 2.53 11.53 4.42
C LYS A 98 3.51 10.57 5.06
N THR A 99 3.42 9.29 4.78
CA THR A 99 4.26 8.28 5.42
C THR A 99 5.73 8.49 5.09
N ASN A 100 6.55 8.52 6.13
CA ASN A 100 8.00 8.62 6.00
C ASN A 100 8.63 8.13 7.31
N PRO A 101 8.57 6.81 7.59
CA PRO A 101 9.04 6.28 8.84
C PRO A 101 10.56 6.36 8.96
N THR A 102 11.04 6.66 10.16
CA THR A 102 12.45 6.53 10.47
C THR A 102 12.79 5.06 10.71
N LEU A 103 14.08 4.73 10.72
CA LEU A 103 14.51 3.37 11.04
C LEU A 103 14.08 2.97 12.46
N GLU A 104 14.12 3.88 13.41
CA GLU A 104 13.65 3.63 14.76
C GLU A 104 12.15 3.30 14.81
N THR A 105 11.35 4.05 14.05
CA THR A 105 9.90 3.80 13.94
C THR A 105 9.64 2.42 13.34
N LEU A 106 10.35 2.06 12.28
CA LEU A 106 10.24 0.73 11.66
C LEU A 106 10.59 -0.38 12.64
N TYR A 107 11.62 -0.19 13.42
CA TYR A 107 12.05 -1.15 14.45
C TYR A 107 10.96 -1.36 15.50
N ARG A 108 10.35 -0.29 15.98
CA ARG A 108 9.23 -0.36 16.94
C ARG A 108 8.03 -1.09 16.39
N LEU A 109 7.65 -0.79 15.15
CA LEU A 109 6.54 -1.45 14.47
C LEU A 109 6.81 -2.93 14.24
N GLN A 110 8.03 -3.28 13.84
CA GLN A 110 8.40 -4.68 13.65
C GLN A 110 8.28 -5.48 14.95
N LYS A 111 8.60 -4.87 16.08
CA LYS A 111 8.41 -5.52 17.38
C LYS A 111 6.93 -5.70 17.75
N VAL A 112 6.13 -4.67 17.53
CA VAL A 112 4.70 -4.72 17.85
C VAL A 112 3.97 -5.79 17.04
N PHE A 113 4.30 -5.89 15.74
CA PHE A 113 3.64 -6.83 14.84
C PHE A 113 4.40 -8.15 14.67
N ASN A 114 5.61 -8.25 15.21
CA ASN A 114 6.48 -9.41 15.02
C ASN A 114 6.66 -9.79 13.55
N ARG A 115 6.87 -8.78 12.69
CA ARG A 115 7.13 -8.98 11.25
C ARG A 115 8.02 -7.86 10.71
N LYS A 116 8.68 -8.14 9.60
CA LYS A 116 9.51 -7.16 8.91
C LYS A 116 8.70 -6.41 7.85
N PHE A 117 8.87 -5.10 7.78
CA PHE A 117 8.24 -4.25 6.77
C PHE A 117 9.18 -3.92 5.61
N LEU A 118 10.47 -4.07 5.82
CA LEU A 118 11.47 -3.92 4.77
C LEU A 118 12.18 -5.25 4.58
N ALA A 119 12.22 -5.72 3.34
CA ALA A 119 13.05 -6.86 2.98
C ALA A 119 14.48 -6.34 2.79
N ILE A 120 15.29 -6.50 3.80
CA ILE A 120 16.71 -6.15 3.74
C ILE A 120 17.51 -7.44 3.71
#